data_133d463b843717d668481769d1305cb6
#
_entry.id   133d463b843717d668481769d1305cb6
#
_cell.length_a   1.000
_cell.length_b   1.000
_cell.length_c   1.000
_cell.angle_alpha   90.00
_cell.angle_beta   90.00
_cell.angle_gamma   90.00
#
_symmetry.space_group_name_H-M   'P 1'
#
loop_
_entity.id
_entity.type
_entity.pdbx_description
1 polymer ?
#
loop_
_entity_poly.entity_id
_entity_poly.type
_entity_poly.pdbx_seq_one_letter_code
_entity_poly.pdbx_strand_id
1 'polypeptide(L)'
;MKRMIIFSHGDKGGVGKSVVAALLVDMALQRFGKASLIEGDTTTPDVYGRYSDYDTVLSAALPLNLAGDASTAIANLAGWLENSNQKDHAVTVVNLPANASETLDGLADLLIPVCEDLDYEVAACYSIGKGADAANSLKRSLEDGFLSRLDPERRMVVVPEFFGAMNSFVWFTRPDAGAYRYLQTVVPKLEPTPVADLIFKTGGAFSDMECHKPDGFGVYHTHALRRWLQASHAALAPIFPASEPGSCGVGEQGEEEGGHHDDV
;
A
#
# COMPACT_ATOMS: atom_id res chain seq x y z
N MET A 1 -7.63 17.92 0.98
CA MET A 1 -7.08 16.75 1.73
C MET A 1 -5.58 16.74 1.49
N LYS A 2 -4.75 16.60 2.54
CA LYS A 2 -3.30 16.45 2.41
C LYS A 2 -3.01 15.15 1.65
N ARG A 3 -2.05 15.17 0.71
CA ARG A 3 -1.65 13.96 -0.02
C ARG A 3 -0.97 12.99 0.94
N MET A 4 -1.02 11.70 0.64
CA MET A 4 -0.39 10.69 1.48
C MET A 4 0.67 9.91 0.68
N ILE A 5 1.82 9.67 1.29
CA ILE A 5 2.82 8.72 0.80
C ILE A 5 2.92 7.55 1.76
N ILE A 6 2.70 6.34 1.25
CA ILE A 6 2.68 5.12 2.07
C ILE A 6 3.81 4.19 1.63
N PHE A 7 4.74 3.94 2.53
CA PHE A 7 5.85 3.02 2.30
C PHE A 7 5.44 1.58 2.66
N SER A 8 5.38 0.69 1.66
CA SER A 8 5.29 -0.75 1.90
C SER A 8 6.68 -1.27 2.23
N HIS A 9 6.93 -1.47 3.53
CA HIS A 9 8.23 -1.70 4.13
C HIS A 9 8.35 -3.10 4.75
N GLY A 10 9.56 -3.52 5.07
CA GLY A 10 9.90 -4.80 5.70
C GLY A 10 11.29 -5.24 5.29
N ASP A 11 12.08 -5.65 6.26
CA ASP A 11 13.53 -5.86 6.10
C ASP A 11 13.90 -7.07 5.24
N LYS A 12 13.03 -8.11 5.19
CA LYS A 12 13.35 -9.36 4.48
C LYS A 12 12.63 -9.49 3.13
N GLY A 13 13.25 -10.27 2.25
CA GLY A 13 12.60 -10.75 1.04
C GLY A 13 11.43 -11.70 1.36
N GLY A 14 10.39 -11.70 0.52
CA GLY A 14 9.26 -12.63 0.64
C GLY A 14 8.29 -12.40 1.81
N VAL A 15 8.40 -11.31 2.56
CA VAL A 15 7.49 -11.00 3.68
C VAL A 15 6.16 -10.38 3.27
N GLY A 16 5.88 -10.30 1.95
CA GLY A 16 4.59 -9.81 1.46
C GLY A 16 4.50 -8.31 1.18
N LYS A 17 5.62 -7.58 1.13
CA LYS A 17 5.65 -6.15 0.80
C LYS A 17 4.92 -5.83 -0.51
N SER A 18 5.26 -6.53 -1.59
CA SER A 18 4.65 -6.31 -2.92
C SER A 18 3.14 -6.57 -2.90
N VAL A 19 2.66 -7.55 -2.12
CA VAL A 19 1.22 -7.80 -1.95
C VAL A 19 0.55 -6.65 -1.21
N VAL A 20 1.16 -6.15 -0.13
CA VAL A 20 0.66 -4.99 0.61
C VAL A 20 0.66 -3.74 -0.27
N ALA A 21 1.74 -3.48 -1.01
CA ALA A 21 1.80 -2.35 -1.94
C ALA A 21 0.70 -2.43 -3.01
N ALA A 22 0.50 -3.59 -3.63
CA ALA A 22 -0.55 -3.78 -4.62
C ALA A 22 -1.97 -3.60 -4.04
N LEU A 23 -2.22 -4.07 -2.81
CA LEU A 23 -3.48 -3.82 -2.10
C LEU A 23 -3.69 -2.34 -1.79
N LEU A 24 -2.64 -1.61 -1.38
CA LEU A 24 -2.72 -0.18 -1.11
C LEU A 24 -3.02 0.63 -2.39
N VAL A 25 -2.42 0.26 -3.53
CA VAL A 25 -2.74 0.86 -4.83
C VAL A 25 -4.19 0.57 -5.22
N ASP A 26 -4.64 -0.68 -5.08
CA ASP A 26 -6.04 -1.08 -5.36
C ASP A 26 -7.04 -0.29 -4.50
N MET A 27 -6.77 -0.14 -3.21
CA MET A 27 -7.58 0.67 -2.29
C MET A 27 -7.58 2.16 -2.67
N ALA A 28 -6.44 2.71 -3.10
CA ALA A 28 -6.34 4.09 -3.55
C ALA A 28 -7.16 4.32 -4.83
N LEU A 29 -7.11 3.39 -5.78
CA LEU A 29 -7.94 3.42 -7.00
C LEU A 29 -9.43 3.40 -6.66
N GLN A 30 -9.86 2.52 -5.77
CA GLN A 30 -11.26 2.43 -5.36
C GLN A 30 -11.77 3.70 -4.64
N ARG A 31 -10.91 4.34 -3.83
CA ARG A 31 -11.31 5.51 -3.03
C ARG A 31 -11.19 6.82 -3.78
N PHE A 32 -10.19 6.97 -4.65
CA PHE A 32 -9.79 8.25 -5.24
C PHE A 32 -9.76 8.22 -6.77
N GLY A 33 -9.97 7.06 -7.40
CA GLY A 33 -9.94 6.87 -8.85
C GLY A 33 -8.55 6.89 -9.48
N LYS A 34 -7.54 7.40 -8.77
CA LYS A 34 -6.15 7.51 -9.23
C LYS A 34 -5.19 7.21 -8.09
N ALA A 35 -4.00 6.70 -8.45
CA ALA A 35 -2.89 6.46 -7.52
C ALA A 35 -1.54 6.72 -8.18
N SER A 36 -0.51 6.97 -7.37
CA SER A 36 0.88 6.91 -7.82
C SER A 36 1.56 5.69 -7.20
N LEU A 37 2.45 5.06 -7.96
CA LEU A 37 3.24 3.91 -7.53
C LEU A 37 4.71 4.14 -7.82
N ILE A 38 5.54 3.98 -6.81
CA ILE A 38 7.00 3.92 -6.94
C ILE A 38 7.45 2.51 -6.60
N GLU A 39 8.05 1.83 -7.57
CA GLU A 39 8.68 0.54 -7.38
C GLU A 39 10.15 0.73 -7.05
N GLY A 40 10.51 0.43 -5.80
CA GLY A 40 11.88 0.52 -5.30
C GLY A 40 12.71 -0.73 -5.55
N ASP A 41 12.06 -1.89 -5.74
CA ASP A 41 12.72 -3.16 -6.09
C ASP A 41 12.82 -3.31 -7.61
N THR A 42 13.84 -2.69 -8.19
CA THR A 42 14.08 -2.78 -9.63
C THR A 42 14.63 -4.13 -10.10
N THR A 43 14.98 -5.00 -9.17
CA THR A 43 15.42 -6.38 -9.47
C THR A 43 14.23 -7.28 -9.73
N THR A 44 13.16 -7.10 -8.97
CA THR A 44 11.91 -7.87 -9.09
C THR A 44 10.73 -6.89 -9.05
N PRO A 45 10.49 -6.13 -10.15
CA PRO A 45 9.53 -5.03 -10.17
C PRO A 45 8.08 -5.53 -10.32
N ASP A 46 7.64 -6.41 -9.42
CA ASP A 46 6.36 -7.11 -9.50
C ASP A 46 5.16 -6.16 -9.49
N VAL A 47 5.21 -5.12 -8.63
CA VAL A 47 4.09 -4.18 -8.50
C VAL A 47 4.08 -3.20 -9.68
N TYR A 48 5.25 -2.75 -10.14
CA TYR A 48 5.35 -1.95 -11.35
C TYR A 48 4.79 -2.72 -12.56
N GLY A 49 5.22 -3.97 -12.76
CA GLY A 49 4.72 -4.80 -13.85
C GLY A 49 3.21 -5.04 -13.81
N ARG A 50 2.60 -4.99 -12.61
CA ARG A 50 1.15 -5.13 -12.45
C ARG A 50 0.37 -3.90 -12.92
N TYR A 51 0.93 -2.68 -12.76
CA TYR A 51 0.21 -1.42 -12.95
C TYR A 51 0.78 -0.53 -14.06
N SER A 52 1.88 -0.91 -14.73
CA SER A 52 2.56 -0.08 -15.75
C SER A 52 1.64 0.37 -16.89
N ASP A 53 0.66 -0.45 -17.25
CA ASP A 53 -0.27 -0.19 -18.35
C ASP A 53 -1.62 0.38 -17.88
N TYR A 54 -1.69 0.80 -16.60
CA TYR A 54 -2.92 1.37 -16.02
C TYR A 54 -2.91 2.90 -16.14
N ASP A 55 -3.75 3.47 -16.96
CA ASP A 55 -3.86 4.92 -17.19
C ASP A 55 -4.16 5.73 -15.91
N THR A 56 -4.78 5.08 -14.91
CA THR A 56 -5.11 5.70 -13.62
C THR A 56 -4.01 5.54 -12.57
N VAL A 57 -2.91 4.88 -12.90
CA VAL A 57 -1.74 4.72 -12.01
C VAL A 57 -0.52 5.34 -12.64
N LEU A 58 -0.02 6.43 -12.06
CA LEU A 58 1.27 6.98 -12.44
C LEU A 58 2.38 6.16 -11.77
N SER A 59 3.02 5.26 -12.53
CA SER A 59 4.02 4.35 -12.01
C SER A 59 5.44 4.74 -12.43
N ALA A 60 6.41 4.53 -11.52
CA ALA A 60 7.85 4.67 -11.78
C ALA A 60 8.63 3.56 -11.10
N ALA A 61 9.73 3.13 -11.71
CA ALA A 61 10.71 2.24 -11.10
C ALA A 61 11.96 3.05 -10.72
N LEU A 62 12.22 3.17 -9.41
CA LEU A 62 13.32 3.93 -8.85
C LEU A 62 14.12 3.03 -7.89
N PRO A 63 15.40 2.73 -8.14
CA PRO A 63 16.16 1.87 -7.25
C PRO A 63 16.34 2.54 -5.88
N LEU A 64 15.74 1.93 -4.83
CA LEU A 64 15.80 2.43 -3.46
C LEU A 64 16.67 1.57 -2.52
N ASN A 65 17.53 0.72 -3.08
CA ASN A 65 18.48 -0.12 -2.36
C ASN A 65 19.91 0.05 -2.87
N LEU A 66 20.30 1.26 -3.24
CA LEU A 66 21.64 1.54 -3.72
C LEU A 66 22.65 1.31 -2.57
N ALA A 67 23.27 0.14 -2.55
CA ALA A 67 24.28 -0.21 -1.56
C ALA A 67 25.40 0.85 -1.56
N GLY A 68 25.57 1.54 -0.42
CA GLY A 68 26.57 2.59 -0.25
C GLY A 68 26.19 3.96 -0.81
N ASP A 69 25.01 4.15 -1.41
CA ASP A 69 24.54 5.46 -1.93
C ASP A 69 23.06 5.73 -1.62
N ALA A 70 22.72 5.63 -0.34
CA ALA A 70 21.39 5.92 0.15
C ALA A 70 20.94 7.36 -0.16
N SER A 71 21.86 8.32 -0.15
CA SER A 71 21.56 9.72 -0.45
C SER A 71 21.05 9.91 -1.87
N THR A 72 21.66 9.24 -2.85
CA THR A 72 21.20 9.28 -4.25
C THR A 72 19.82 8.63 -4.39
N ALA A 73 19.53 7.54 -3.68
CA ALA A 73 18.21 6.93 -3.69
C ALA A 73 17.12 7.89 -3.18
N ILE A 74 17.37 8.58 -2.07
CA ILE A 74 16.44 9.57 -1.53
C ILE A 74 16.32 10.81 -2.44
N ALA A 75 17.43 11.29 -3.02
CA ALA A 75 17.39 12.42 -3.97
C ALA A 75 16.57 12.08 -5.23
N ASN A 76 16.68 10.86 -5.75
CA ASN A 76 15.88 10.40 -6.88
C ASN A 76 14.39 10.32 -6.52
N LEU A 77 14.06 9.83 -5.34
CA LEU A 77 12.68 9.80 -4.84
C LEU A 77 12.11 11.21 -4.71
N ALA A 78 12.84 12.11 -4.04
CA ALA A 78 12.45 13.50 -3.87
C ALA A 78 12.26 14.21 -5.22
N GLY A 79 13.22 14.07 -6.13
CA GLY A 79 13.13 14.65 -7.47
C GLY A 79 11.94 14.11 -8.28
N TRP A 80 11.57 12.84 -8.11
CA TRP A 80 10.38 12.30 -8.75
C TRP A 80 9.11 12.88 -8.14
N LEU A 81 9.02 12.98 -6.80
CA LEU A 81 7.88 13.58 -6.10
C LEU A 81 7.66 15.05 -6.46
N GLU A 82 8.74 15.81 -6.66
CA GLU A 82 8.70 17.21 -7.09
C GLU A 82 8.23 17.39 -8.54
N ASN A 83 8.78 16.57 -9.45
CA ASN A 83 8.66 16.80 -10.89
C ASN A 83 7.51 15.99 -11.53
N SER A 84 6.99 14.98 -10.86
CA SER A 84 5.91 14.18 -11.40
C SER A 84 4.58 14.92 -11.39
N ASN A 85 3.80 14.74 -12.46
CA ASN A 85 2.46 15.36 -12.57
C ASN A 85 1.42 14.59 -11.78
N GLN A 86 1.59 14.52 -10.46
CA GLN A 86 0.72 13.76 -9.54
C GLN A 86 -0.09 14.63 -8.58
N LYS A 87 -0.28 15.92 -8.90
CA LYS A 87 -0.97 16.87 -8.00
C LYS A 87 -2.41 16.47 -7.65
N ASP A 88 -3.06 15.71 -8.51
CA ASP A 88 -4.42 15.17 -8.33
C ASP A 88 -4.43 13.74 -7.76
N HIS A 89 -3.29 13.15 -7.47
CA HIS A 89 -3.21 11.84 -6.83
C HIS A 89 -3.17 11.99 -5.31
N ALA A 90 -4.23 11.53 -4.65
CA ALA A 90 -4.33 11.61 -3.20
C ALA A 90 -3.33 10.70 -2.47
N VAL A 91 -2.93 9.60 -3.12
CA VAL A 91 -2.07 8.58 -2.52
C VAL A 91 -0.93 8.20 -3.47
N THR A 92 0.28 8.18 -2.93
CA THR A 92 1.47 7.58 -3.53
C THR A 92 1.90 6.37 -2.71
N VAL A 93 2.02 5.21 -3.33
CA VAL A 93 2.52 3.98 -2.70
C VAL A 93 3.96 3.75 -3.14
N VAL A 94 4.84 3.49 -2.17
CA VAL A 94 6.25 3.14 -2.43
C VAL A 94 6.47 1.69 -2.03
N ASN A 95 6.71 0.80 -3.00
CA ASN A 95 7.11 -0.58 -2.72
C ASN A 95 8.62 -0.65 -2.51
N LEU A 96 9.04 -1.07 -1.32
CA LEU A 96 10.46 -1.09 -0.96
C LEU A 96 11.10 -2.46 -1.22
N PRO A 97 12.36 -2.48 -1.67
CA PRO A 97 13.11 -3.72 -1.81
C PRO A 97 13.41 -4.38 -0.45
N ALA A 98 13.93 -5.59 -0.48
CA ALA A 98 14.56 -6.18 0.71
C ALA A 98 15.76 -5.33 1.14
N ASN A 99 16.02 -5.28 2.45
CA ASN A 99 17.12 -4.53 3.07
C ASN A 99 17.05 -2.99 2.89
N ALA A 100 15.89 -2.44 2.52
CA ALA A 100 15.70 -1.00 2.45
C ALA A 100 15.75 -0.30 3.82
N SER A 101 15.71 -1.05 4.92
CA SER A 101 15.81 -0.50 6.29
C SER A 101 17.07 0.33 6.48
N GLU A 102 18.23 -0.13 5.99
CA GLU A 102 19.48 0.62 6.14
C GLU A 102 19.41 2.00 5.46
N THR A 103 18.80 2.07 4.29
CA THR A 103 18.61 3.33 3.56
C THR A 103 17.60 4.23 4.25
N LEU A 104 16.45 3.70 4.62
CA LEU A 104 15.36 4.48 5.23
C LEU A 104 15.67 4.89 6.66
N ASP A 105 16.17 3.97 7.49
CA ASP A 105 16.47 4.26 8.89
C ASP A 105 17.61 5.30 9.00
N GLY A 106 18.61 5.22 8.12
CA GLY A 106 19.74 6.15 8.10
C GLY A 106 19.43 7.55 7.57
N LEU A 107 18.37 7.69 6.80
CA LEU A 107 18.01 8.96 6.15
C LEU A 107 16.57 9.43 6.45
N ALA A 108 15.94 8.87 7.46
CA ALA A 108 14.58 9.25 7.86
C ALA A 108 14.47 10.75 8.19
N ASP A 109 15.51 11.31 8.82
CA ASP A 109 15.60 12.73 9.20
C ASP A 109 15.65 13.68 7.98
N LEU A 110 16.01 13.17 6.80
CA LEU A 110 15.99 13.92 5.55
C LEU A 110 14.72 13.63 4.75
N LEU A 111 14.35 12.36 4.62
CA LEU A 111 13.25 11.92 3.76
C LEU A 111 11.90 12.45 4.25
N ILE A 112 11.63 12.35 5.55
CA ILE A 112 10.32 12.74 6.10
C ILE A 112 10.06 14.24 5.92
N PRO A 113 10.98 15.16 6.33
CA PRO A 113 10.80 16.58 6.07
C PRO A 113 10.62 16.93 4.59
N VAL A 114 11.38 16.30 3.69
CA VAL A 114 11.22 16.51 2.24
C VAL A 114 9.82 16.12 1.77
N CYS A 115 9.29 14.98 2.22
CA CYS A 115 7.92 14.60 1.89
C CYS A 115 6.89 15.59 2.45
N GLU A 116 7.10 16.07 3.67
CA GLU A 116 6.22 17.05 4.34
C GLU A 116 6.24 18.42 3.63
N ASP A 117 7.41 18.91 3.22
CA ASP A 117 7.57 20.13 2.44
C ASP A 117 6.91 20.03 1.05
N LEU A 118 6.82 18.84 0.50
CA LEU A 118 6.09 18.52 -0.73
C LEU A 118 4.59 18.27 -0.49
N ASP A 119 4.06 18.58 0.70
CA ASP A 119 2.65 18.43 1.11
C ASP A 119 2.16 16.96 1.17
N TYR A 120 3.06 16.05 1.56
CA TYR A 120 2.69 14.67 1.85
C TYR A 120 2.61 14.39 3.34
N GLU A 121 1.61 13.63 3.74
CA GLU A 121 1.57 12.92 5.02
C GLU A 121 2.26 11.57 4.85
N VAL A 122 3.28 11.29 5.66
CA VAL A 122 4.09 10.07 5.54
C VAL A 122 3.52 8.96 6.41
N ALA A 123 3.34 7.78 5.82
CA ALA A 123 2.90 6.58 6.52
C ALA A 123 3.70 5.34 6.08
N ALA A 124 3.68 4.30 6.88
CA ALA A 124 4.34 3.04 6.57
C ALA A 124 3.52 1.81 6.98
N CYS A 125 3.50 0.80 6.12
CA CYS A 125 3.04 -0.55 6.40
C CYS A 125 4.26 -1.49 6.46
N TYR A 126 4.66 -1.90 7.66
CA TYR A 126 5.81 -2.78 7.88
C TYR A 126 5.37 -4.24 7.89
N SER A 127 5.63 -4.97 6.81
CA SER A 127 5.39 -6.41 6.70
C SER A 127 6.45 -7.17 7.50
N ILE A 128 6.03 -7.86 8.58
CA ILE A 128 6.94 -8.54 9.49
C ILE A 128 7.19 -9.99 9.06
N GLY A 129 8.46 -10.42 9.13
CA GLY A 129 8.85 -11.82 9.03
C GLY A 129 8.70 -12.57 10.34
N LYS A 130 8.65 -13.90 10.28
CA LYS A 130 8.37 -14.77 11.44
C LYS A 130 9.50 -14.88 12.46
N GLY A 131 10.76 -14.75 12.02
CA GLY A 131 11.94 -15.06 12.81
C GLY A 131 12.43 -13.93 13.71
N ALA A 132 13.44 -14.27 14.56
CA ALA A 132 14.06 -13.34 15.51
C ALA A 132 14.73 -12.14 14.82
N ASP A 133 15.37 -12.33 13.67
CA ASP A 133 16.01 -11.23 12.94
C ASP A 133 14.99 -10.19 12.49
N ALA A 134 13.83 -10.64 11.95
CA ALA A 134 12.75 -9.74 11.55
C ALA A 134 12.19 -8.96 12.76
N ALA A 135 12.07 -9.63 13.92
CA ALA A 135 11.66 -8.98 15.16
C ALA A 135 12.68 -7.94 15.62
N ASN A 136 13.99 -8.20 15.47
CA ASN A 136 15.04 -7.25 15.82
C ASN A 136 15.10 -6.06 14.84
N SER A 137 14.90 -6.29 13.54
CA SER A 137 14.82 -5.22 12.55
C SER A 137 13.60 -4.30 12.80
N LEU A 138 12.42 -4.87 13.09
CA LEU A 138 11.25 -4.07 13.46
C LEU A 138 11.53 -3.26 14.73
N LYS A 139 12.12 -3.87 15.77
CA LYS A 139 12.47 -3.18 17.00
C LYS A 139 13.35 -1.97 16.72
N ARG A 140 14.43 -2.15 15.96
CA ARG A 140 15.36 -1.07 15.60
C ARG A 140 14.64 0.08 14.89
N SER A 141 13.79 -0.25 13.89
CA SER A 141 13.05 0.78 13.16
C SER A 141 12.05 1.54 14.05
N LEU A 142 11.47 0.88 15.07
CA LEU A 142 10.57 1.51 16.06
C LEU A 142 11.31 2.34 17.11
N GLU A 143 12.58 2.04 17.41
CA GLU A 143 13.38 2.76 18.43
C GLU A 143 14.12 3.96 17.84
N ASP A 144 14.86 3.76 16.75
CA ASP A 144 15.82 4.73 16.23
C ASP A 144 15.68 4.96 14.71
N GLY A 145 14.95 4.07 13.99
CA GLY A 145 14.84 4.11 12.53
C GLY A 145 13.58 4.84 12.02
N PHE A 146 13.23 4.56 10.77
CA PHE A 146 12.17 5.24 10.03
C PHE A 146 10.81 5.23 10.75
N LEU A 147 10.39 4.07 11.30
CA LEU A 147 9.12 3.99 12.01
C LEU A 147 9.09 4.82 13.29
N SER A 148 10.23 5.07 13.94
CA SER A 148 10.30 5.89 15.14
C SER A 148 9.94 7.35 14.89
N ARG A 149 10.10 7.83 13.64
CA ARG A 149 9.84 9.20 13.20
C ARG A 149 8.41 9.45 12.75
N LEU A 150 7.61 8.39 12.61
CA LEU A 150 6.21 8.47 12.21
C LEU A 150 5.29 8.47 13.44
N ASP A 151 4.18 9.17 13.33
CA ASP A 151 3.13 9.10 14.33
C ASP A 151 2.63 7.64 14.49
N PRO A 152 2.24 7.23 15.71
CA PRO A 152 1.73 5.88 15.95
C PRO A 152 0.58 5.45 15.04
N GLU A 153 -0.22 6.41 14.59
CA GLU A 153 -1.37 6.19 13.69
C GLU A 153 -0.98 6.14 12.21
N ARG A 154 0.29 6.44 11.91
CA ARG A 154 0.87 6.41 10.55
C ARG A 154 1.91 5.31 10.37
N ARG A 155 2.10 4.45 11.35
CA ARG A 155 2.95 3.26 11.27
C ARG A 155 2.17 2.01 11.64
N MET A 156 2.07 1.09 10.70
CA MET A 156 1.31 -0.14 10.82
C MET A 156 2.22 -1.36 10.69
N VAL A 157 2.15 -2.27 11.66
CA VAL A 157 2.79 -3.58 11.56
C VAL A 157 1.80 -4.55 10.92
N VAL A 158 2.17 -5.08 9.77
CA VAL A 158 1.37 -6.01 8.98
C VAL A 158 1.89 -7.43 9.18
N VAL A 159 1.02 -8.30 9.68
CA VAL A 159 1.27 -9.73 9.84
C VAL A 159 0.75 -10.47 8.61
N PRO A 160 1.61 -11.06 7.77
CA PRO A 160 1.16 -11.83 6.63
C PRO A 160 0.74 -13.24 7.07
N GLU A 161 -0.55 -13.54 6.98
CA GLU A 161 -1.12 -14.81 7.47
C GLU A 161 -0.57 -16.05 6.74
N PHE A 162 -0.02 -15.88 5.54
CA PHE A 162 0.59 -17.01 4.81
C PHE A 162 1.81 -17.61 5.52
N PHE A 163 2.42 -16.89 6.47
CA PHE A 163 3.44 -17.45 7.36
C PHE A 163 2.85 -18.16 8.59
N GLY A 164 1.57 -18.00 8.86
CA GLY A 164 0.87 -18.59 10.00
C GLY A 164 0.26 -17.55 10.93
N ALA A 165 -0.34 -18.04 12.02
CA ALA A 165 -1.01 -17.19 12.99
C ALA A 165 -0.03 -16.23 13.69
N MET A 166 -0.51 -15.06 14.07
CA MET A 166 0.26 -13.96 14.67
C MET A 166 1.09 -14.39 15.89
N ASN A 167 0.55 -15.27 16.74
CA ASN A 167 1.25 -15.79 17.91
C ASN A 167 2.47 -16.70 17.57
N SER A 168 2.63 -17.08 16.30
CA SER A 168 3.81 -17.82 15.81
C SER A 168 4.98 -16.92 15.37
N PHE A 169 4.81 -15.60 15.39
CA PHE A 169 5.86 -14.64 15.07
C PHE A 169 6.61 -14.25 16.35
N VAL A 170 7.94 -14.30 16.31
CA VAL A 170 8.79 -14.00 17.46
C VAL A 170 8.51 -12.63 18.06
N TRP A 171 8.19 -11.64 17.24
CA TRP A 171 7.87 -10.28 17.72
C TRP A 171 6.74 -10.28 18.75
N PHE A 172 5.63 -10.95 18.49
CA PHE A 172 4.46 -10.92 19.36
C PHE A 172 4.57 -11.82 20.61
N THR A 173 5.64 -12.61 20.69
CA THR A 173 5.94 -13.41 21.90
C THR A 173 6.95 -12.72 22.83
N ARG A 174 7.49 -11.57 22.40
CA ARG A 174 8.49 -10.81 23.20
C ARG A 174 7.80 -9.99 24.29
N PRO A 175 8.39 -9.92 25.48
CA PRO A 175 7.82 -9.11 26.59
C PRO A 175 7.88 -7.60 26.32
N ASP A 176 8.81 -7.13 25.48
CA ASP A 176 9.02 -5.72 25.15
C ASP A 176 8.15 -5.24 23.96
N ALA A 177 7.46 -6.13 23.23
CA ALA A 177 6.65 -5.74 22.08
C ALA A 177 5.52 -4.75 22.43
N GLY A 178 4.94 -4.88 23.62
CA GLY A 178 3.88 -3.98 24.10
C GLY A 178 4.35 -2.58 24.51
N ALA A 179 5.66 -2.30 24.51
CA ALA A 179 6.20 -0.99 24.84
C ALA A 179 6.05 0.02 23.68
N TYR A 180 5.79 -0.44 22.47
CA TYR A 180 5.73 0.41 21.27
C TYR A 180 4.28 0.64 20.85
N ARG A 181 4.00 1.86 20.39
CA ARG A 181 2.67 2.26 19.87
C ARG A 181 2.70 2.26 18.36
N TYR A 182 1.82 1.49 17.73
CA TYR A 182 1.65 1.38 16.28
C TYR A 182 0.28 0.76 15.97
N LEU A 183 -0.20 0.91 14.74
CA LEU A 183 -1.32 0.12 14.23
C LEU A 183 -0.85 -1.30 13.95
N GLN A 184 -1.70 -2.27 14.21
CA GLN A 184 -1.40 -3.68 13.96
C GLN A 184 -2.53 -4.32 13.18
N THR A 185 -2.18 -5.13 12.18
CA THR A 185 -3.17 -5.83 11.36
C THR A 185 -2.65 -7.17 10.84
N VAL A 186 -3.58 -8.01 10.39
CA VAL A 186 -3.29 -9.28 9.70
C VAL A 186 -3.83 -9.19 8.28
N VAL A 187 -2.96 -9.31 7.29
CA VAL A 187 -3.38 -9.49 5.90
C VAL A 187 -3.62 -10.97 5.65
N PRO A 188 -4.86 -11.37 5.31
CA PRO A 188 -5.22 -12.78 5.19
C PRO A 188 -4.51 -13.44 4.02
N LYS A 189 -4.32 -14.74 4.16
CA LYS A 189 -3.84 -15.59 3.07
C LYS A 189 -4.94 -15.76 2.01
N LEU A 190 -4.59 -15.57 0.75
CA LEU A 190 -5.49 -15.92 -0.35
C LEU A 190 -5.45 -17.43 -0.59
N GLU A 191 -6.59 -18.06 -0.45
CA GLU A 191 -6.75 -19.52 -0.58
C GLU A 191 -7.84 -19.90 -1.59
N PRO A 192 -7.71 -21.05 -2.24
CA PRO A 192 -6.57 -21.98 -2.23
C PRO A 192 -5.41 -21.51 -3.10
N THR A 193 -4.23 -22.13 -2.93
CA THR A 193 -2.99 -21.74 -3.65
C THR A 193 -3.16 -21.62 -5.17
N PRO A 194 -3.83 -22.53 -5.91
CA PRO A 194 -4.01 -22.37 -7.35
C PRO A 194 -4.78 -21.09 -7.74
N VAL A 195 -5.72 -20.63 -6.90
CA VAL A 195 -6.44 -19.36 -7.09
C VAL A 195 -5.49 -18.18 -6.86
N ALA A 196 -4.71 -18.23 -5.79
CA ALA A 196 -3.71 -17.21 -5.50
C ALA A 196 -2.68 -17.08 -6.62
N ASP A 197 -2.17 -18.21 -7.12
CA ASP A 197 -1.20 -18.24 -8.22
C ASP A 197 -1.76 -17.58 -9.49
N LEU A 198 -3.02 -17.81 -9.83
CA LEU A 198 -3.66 -17.17 -10.97
C LEU A 198 -3.81 -15.66 -10.77
N ILE A 199 -4.32 -15.24 -9.60
CA ILE A 199 -4.57 -13.84 -9.27
C ILE A 199 -3.28 -13.03 -9.21
N PHE A 200 -2.22 -13.56 -8.58
CA PHE A 200 -0.95 -12.85 -8.47
C PHE A 200 -0.16 -12.80 -9.78
N LYS A 201 -0.35 -13.75 -10.70
CA LYS A 201 0.24 -13.72 -12.04
C LYS A 201 -0.48 -12.78 -13.01
N THR A 202 -1.72 -12.43 -12.72
CA THR A 202 -2.51 -11.53 -13.56
C THR A 202 -2.19 -10.07 -13.23
N GLY A 203 -1.90 -9.25 -14.23
CA GLY A 203 -1.67 -7.81 -14.07
C GLY A 203 -2.95 -7.05 -13.70
N GLY A 204 -2.79 -5.76 -13.37
CA GLY A 204 -3.87 -4.85 -13.08
C GLY A 204 -4.42 -4.88 -11.66
N ALA A 205 -5.40 -4.01 -11.38
CA ALA A 205 -6.04 -3.93 -10.08
C ALA A 205 -6.76 -5.24 -9.73
N PHE A 206 -6.65 -5.65 -8.48
CA PHE A 206 -7.34 -6.87 -8.03
C PHE A 206 -8.85 -6.73 -8.11
N SER A 207 -9.39 -5.55 -7.80
CA SER A 207 -10.81 -5.25 -7.87
C SER A 207 -11.38 -5.37 -9.29
N ASP A 208 -10.59 -5.02 -10.30
CA ASP A 208 -11.02 -5.09 -11.70
C ASP A 208 -11.19 -6.53 -12.20
N MET A 209 -10.48 -7.49 -11.60
CA MET A 209 -10.62 -8.91 -11.96
C MET A 209 -12.01 -9.48 -11.67
N GLU A 210 -12.83 -8.81 -10.89
CA GLU A 210 -14.23 -9.20 -10.71
C GLU A 210 -15.07 -8.90 -11.96
N CYS A 211 -14.77 -7.82 -12.67
CA CYS A 211 -15.47 -7.35 -13.86
C CYS A 211 -14.77 -7.83 -15.15
N HIS A 212 -13.44 -7.76 -15.18
CA HIS A 212 -12.61 -8.16 -16.31
C HIS A 212 -11.86 -9.45 -15.98
N LYS A 213 -12.60 -10.56 -16.04
CA LYS A 213 -12.09 -11.87 -15.60
C LYS A 213 -10.95 -12.36 -16.48
N PRO A 214 -9.79 -12.72 -15.91
CA PRO A 214 -8.73 -13.36 -16.65
C PRO A 214 -9.15 -14.73 -17.19
N ASP A 215 -8.43 -15.24 -18.17
CA ASP A 215 -8.63 -16.59 -18.69
C ASP A 215 -8.51 -17.62 -17.56
N GLY A 216 -9.44 -18.57 -17.51
CA GLY A 216 -9.53 -19.57 -16.44
C GLY A 216 -10.19 -19.08 -15.14
N PHE A 217 -10.64 -17.83 -15.08
CA PHE A 217 -11.26 -17.25 -13.89
C PHE A 217 -12.76 -17.63 -13.80
N GLY A 218 -13.07 -18.60 -12.98
CA GLY A 218 -14.45 -19.08 -12.76
C GLY A 218 -15.13 -18.41 -11.56
N VAL A 219 -16.38 -18.81 -11.30
CA VAL A 219 -17.21 -18.30 -10.19
C VAL A 219 -16.52 -18.46 -8.84
N TYR A 220 -15.87 -19.60 -8.61
CA TYR A 220 -15.14 -19.84 -7.37
C TYR A 220 -14.00 -18.83 -7.16
N HIS A 221 -13.22 -18.53 -8.23
CA HIS A 221 -12.13 -17.57 -8.18
C HIS A 221 -12.66 -16.17 -7.82
N THR A 222 -13.78 -15.76 -8.40
CA THR A 222 -14.42 -14.46 -8.10
C THR A 222 -14.81 -14.35 -6.62
N HIS A 223 -15.43 -15.38 -6.06
CA HIS A 223 -15.81 -15.37 -4.64
C HIS A 223 -14.61 -15.41 -3.69
N ALA A 224 -13.57 -16.20 -4.01
CA ALA A 224 -12.34 -16.28 -3.23
C ALA A 224 -11.62 -14.92 -3.23
N LEU A 225 -11.49 -14.28 -4.41
CA LEU A 225 -10.88 -12.96 -4.55
C LEU A 225 -11.66 -11.90 -3.78
N ARG A 226 -12.98 -11.82 -3.97
CA ARG A 226 -13.83 -10.84 -3.29
C ARG A 226 -13.72 -10.93 -1.77
N ARG A 227 -13.79 -12.15 -1.21
CA ARG A 227 -13.65 -12.39 0.21
C ARG A 227 -12.28 -11.93 0.72
N TRP A 228 -11.22 -12.26 -0.02
CA TRP A 228 -9.86 -11.88 0.33
C TRP A 228 -9.64 -10.37 0.26
N LEU A 229 -10.12 -9.71 -0.81
CA LEU A 229 -10.05 -8.26 -0.95
C LEU A 229 -10.79 -7.54 0.17
N GLN A 230 -12.03 -7.94 0.44
CA GLN A 230 -12.82 -7.34 1.52
C GLN A 230 -12.09 -7.41 2.86
N ALA A 231 -11.53 -8.56 3.21
CA ALA A 231 -10.80 -8.73 4.45
C ALA A 231 -9.46 -7.97 4.45
N SER A 232 -8.71 -7.97 3.35
CA SER A 232 -7.43 -7.27 3.22
C SER A 232 -7.61 -5.75 3.25
N HIS A 233 -8.63 -5.23 2.56
CA HIS A 233 -8.95 -3.79 2.57
C HIS A 233 -9.39 -3.34 3.97
N ALA A 234 -10.23 -4.11 4.66
CA ALA A 234 -10.60 -3.81 6.03
C ALA A 234 -9.38 -3.79 6.97
N ALA A 235 -8.46 -4.73 6.77
CA ALA A 235 -7.22 -4.84 7.54
C ALA A 235 -6.29 -3.63 7.35
N LEU A 236 -6.16 -3.11 6.13
CA LEU A 236 -5.28 -1.99 5.79
C LEU A 236 -5.96 -0.61 5.87
N ALA A 237 -7.29 -0.57 5.97
CA ALA A 237 -8.05 0.69 5.99
C ALA A 237 -7.57 1.71 7.04
N PRO A 238 -7.16 1.33 8.27
CA PRO A 238 -6.75 2.28 9.29
C PRO A 238 -5.51 3.12 8.96
N ILE A 239 -4.67 2.72 7.95
CA ILE A 239 -3.52 3.53 7.55
C ILE A 239 -3.92 4.77 6.75
N PHE A 240 -5.07 4.73 6.08
CA PHE A 240 -5.60 5.87 5.35
C PHE A 240 -6.26 6.87 6.30
N PRO A 241 -6.28 8.16 5.95
CA PRO A 241 -7.04 9.14 6.71
C PRO A 241 -8.53 8.74 6.76
N ALA A 242 -9.17 9.03 7.88
CA ALA A 242 -10.61 8.87 7.98
C ALA A 242 -11.29 9.66 6.87
N SER A 243 -12.19 9.04 6.12
CA SER A 243 -13.02 9.76 5.16
C SER A 243 -13.84 10.78 5.95
N GLU A 244 -13.77 12.07 5.57
CA GLU A 244 -14.71 13.03 6.12
C GLU A 244 -16.14 12.55 5.82
N PRO A 245 -17.05 12.51 6.78
CA PRO A 245 -18.43 12.16 6.51
C PRO A 245 -19.08 13.31 5.72
N GLY A 246 -19.20 13.20 4.40
CA GLY A 246 -19.95 14.16 3.62
C GLY A 246 -19.44 14.47 2.24
N SER A 247 -19.81 13.67 1.27
CA SER A 247 -20.40 14.10 0.02
C SER A 247 -20.87 12.88 -0.80
N CYS A 248 -21.89 12.19 -0.32
CA CYS A 248 -22.80 11.52 -1.23
C CYS A 248 -23.51 12.61 -2.03
N GLY A 249 -23.00 12.91 -3.21
CA GLY A 249 -23.75 13.67 -4.21
C GLY A 249 -25.02 12.90 -4.56
N VAL A 250 -26.10 13.24 -3.89
CA VAL A 250 -27.46 12.90 -4.35
C VAL A 250 -27.64 13.67 -5.64
N GLY A 251 -27.51 12.98 -6.77
CA GLY A 251 -27.92 13.51 -8.05
C GLY A 251 -29.42 13.80 -7.98
N GLU A 252 -29.79 15.07 -7.87
CA GLU A 252 -31.12 15.53 -8.11
C GLU A 252 -31.47 15.14 -9.56
N GLN A 253 -32.31 14.11 -9.69
CA GLN A 253 -33.02 13.86 -10.92
C GLN A 253 -34.04 14.99 -11.07
N GLY A 254 -33.76 15.93 -11.98
CA GLY A 254 -34.74 16.93 -12.39
C GLY A 254 -35.93 16.22 -12.99
N GLU A 255 -37.09 16.35 -12.34
CA GLU A 255 -38.37 16.05 -12.91
C GLU A 255 -38.64 17.09 -14.01
N GLU A 256 -38.56 16.68 -15.27
CA GLU A 256 -39.15 17.42 -16.40
C GLU A 256 -40.68 17.26 -16.34
N GLU A 257 -41.36 18.30 -15.86
CA GLU A 257 -42.80 18.45 -16.03
C GLU A 257 -43.12 18.59 -17.52
N GLY A 258 -43.72 17.56 -18.08
CA GLY A 258 -44.35 17.58 -19.40
C GLY A 258 -45.59 18.47 -19.40
N GLY A 259 -45.45 19.67 -19.90
CA GLY A 259 -46.59 20.53 -20.20
C GLY A 259 -47.46 19.97 -21.33
N HIS A 260 -48.63 19.55 -20.98
CA HIS A 260 -49.71 19.21 -21.91
C HIS A 260 -50.28 20.51 -22.48
N HIS A 261 -50.21 20.72 -23.78
CA HIS A 261 -50.94 21.77 -24.48
C HIS A 261 -51.94 21.10 -25.42
N ASP A 262 -53.17 21.04 -24.96
CA ASP A 262 -54.35 20.91 -25.82
C ASP A 262 -54.57 22.27 -26.52
N ASP A 263 -54.73 22.26 -27.85
CA ASP A 263 -55.60 23.19 -28.54
C ASP A 263 -55.99 22.68 -29.96
N VAL A 264 -57.27 22.42 -30.12
CA VAL A 264 -58.20 22.52 -31.28
C VAL A 264 -57.83 21.79 -32.58
#